data_7e79b3572a7481d26231eb85635f4e2d
#
_entry.id   7e79b3572a7481d26231eb85635f4e2d
#
_cell.length_a   1.000
_cell.length_b   1.000
_cell.length_c   1.000
_cell.angle_alpha   90.00
_cell.angle_beta   90.00
_cell.angle_gamma   90.00
#
_symmetry.space_group_name_H-M   'P 1'
#
loop_
_entity.id
_entity.type
_entity.pdbx_description
1 polymer ?
#
loop_
_entity_poly.entity_id
_entity_poly.type
_entity_poly.pdbx_seq_one_letter_code
_entity_poly.pdbx_strand_id
1 'polypeptide(L)'
;RTAVSSSDLKKVTGQKPSGAMRIKAGATDFDPDYYVNFEEIGTKHPIFRCWHISEDYFLLQLYKKGAEDMINGGTSADVSELAVFKAEDQTIMPVTGLPADGKFGGEPYGEKGYAYMAVTVTTGEKPAFYKIDAKTGKAVKGLTVEADAITTVGKMEYLSK
;
A
#
# COMPACT_ATOMS: atom_id res chain seq x y z
N ARG A 1 1.94 -13.83 -3.58
CA ARG A 1 2.20 -14.89 -2.58
C ARG A 1 1.06 -14.90 -1.58
N THR A 2 0.58 -16.09 -1.22
CA THR A 2 -0.43 -16.24 -0.17
C THR A 2 0.20 -15.85 1.17
N ALA A 3 -0.52 -15.14 2.02
CA ALA A 3 -0.11 -14.92 3.39
C ALA A 3 0.11 -16.28 4.07
N VAL A 4 1.30 -16.51 4.59
CA VAL A 4 1.64 -17.78 5.23
C VAL A 4 1.87 -17.50 6.71
N SER A 5 1.46 -18.42 7.58
CA SER A 5 1.76 -18.28 8.99
C SER A 5 3.27 -18.34 9.24
N SER A 6 3.73 -17.68 10.29
CA SER A 6 5.14 -17.60 10.66
C SER A 6 5.80 -18.98 10.85
N SER A 7 5.04 -20.01 11.21
CA SER A 7 5.50 -21.38 11.35
C SER A 7 5.81 -22.09 10.02
N ASP A 8 5.25 -21.58 8.92
CA ASP A 8 5.28 -22.27 7.63
C ASP A 8 6.12 -21.56 6.56
N LEU A 9 6.88 -20.54 6.94
CA LEU A 9 7.69 -19.76 6.01
C LEU A 9 8.74 -20.56 5.24
N LYS A 10 9.24 -21.63 5.84
CA LYS A 10 10.10 -22.59 5.16
C LYS A 10 9.33 -23.46 4.15
N LYS A 11 8.01 -23.42 4.22
CA LYS A 11 7.08 -24.15 3.35
C LYS A 11 6.30 -23.24 2.38
N VAL A 12 6.74 -22.01 2.15
CA VAL A 12 6.12 -21.14 1.14
C VAL A 12 6.28 -21.84 -0.21
N THR A 13 5.25 -22.57 -0.59
CA THR A 13 5.21 -23.32 -1.83
C THR A 13 4.85 -22.49 -3.05
N GLY A 14 4.55 -21.21 -2.85
CA GLY A 14 4.28 -20.26 -3.92
C GLY A 14 5.56 -19.96 -4.70
N GLN A 15 5.73 -20.65 -5.82
CA GLN A 15 6.85 -20.44 -6.74
C GLN A 15 6.65 -19.19 -7.62
N LYS A 16 5.48 -18.58 -7.57
CA LYS A 16 5.18 -17.38 -8.35
C LYS A 16 5.45 -16.12 -7.52
N PRO A 17 6.03 -15.09 -8.15
CA PRO A 17 6.26 -13.81 -7.49
C PRO A 17 4.94 -13.10 -7.14
N SER A 18 5.02 -12.11 -6.27
CA SER A 18 3.90 -11.20 -6.02
C SER A 18 3.53 -10.49 -7.32
N GLY A 19 2.26 -10.50 -7.68
CA GLY A 19 1.83 -9.94 -8.95
C GLY A 19 0.37 -9.53 -8.96
N ALA A 20 -0.03 -8.85 -10.04
CA ALA A 20 -1.40 -8.51 -10.34
C ALA A 20 -1.87 -9.16 -11.64
N MET A 21 -3.10 -9.64 -11.59
CA MET A 21 -3.86 -10.10 -12.76
C MET A 21 -5.09 -9.22 -12.90
N ARG A 22 -5.64 -9.13 -14.10
CA ARG A 22 -6.79 -8.30 -14.41
C ARG A 22 -7.95 -9.17 -14.91
N ILE A 23 -9.16 -8.79 -14.53
CA ILE A 23 -10.40 -9.21 -15.18
C ILE A 23 -10.96 -7.98 -15.87
N LYS A 24 -11.15 -8.04 -17.19
CA LYS A 24 -11.73 -6.93 -17.95
C LYS A 24 -13.18 -6.71 -17.56
N ALA A 25 -13.66 -5.47 -17.64
CA ALA A 25 -15.06 -5.17 -17.37
C ALA A 25 -15.98 -6.01 -18.28
N GLY A 26 -16.96 -6.68 -17.66
CA GLY A 26 -17.87 -7.60 -18.33
C GLY A 26 -17.33 -9.00 -18.60
N ALA A 27 -16.08 -9.30 -18.27
CA ALA A 27 -15.49 -10.64 -18.35
C ALA A 27 -15.65 -11.40 -17.01
N THR A 28 -15.58 -12.72 -17.08
CA THR A 28 -15.60 -13.63 -15.92
C THR A 28 -14.25 -14.27 -15.65
N ASP A 29 -13.36 -14.24 -16.65
CA ASP A 29 -12.05 -14.86 -16.61
C ASP A 29 -10.93 -13.84 -16.58
N PHE A 30 -9.76 -14.27 -16.09
CA PHE A 30 -8.56 -13.46 -16.13
C PHE A 30 -8.14 -13.13 -17.56
N ASP A 31 -7.69 -11.89 -17.75
CA ASP A 31 -7.07 -11.44 -18.99
C ASP A 31 -5.71 -12.15 -19.17
N PRO A 32 -5.57 -13.04 -20.18
CA PRO A 32 -4.34 -13.82 -20.35
C PRO A 32 -3.14 -12.97 -20.76
N ASP A 33 -3.39 -11.77 -21.30
CA ASP A 33 -2.36 -10.87 -21.79
C ASP A 33 -1.92 -9.86 -20.70
N TYR A 34 -2.51 -9.93 -19.48
CA TYR A 34 -2.18 -9.02 -18.40
C TYR A 34 -1.70 -9.75 -17.15
N TYR A 35 -0.41 -9.69 -16.93
CA TYR A 35 0.23 -10.11 -15.69
C TYR A 35 1.35 -9.16 -15.34
N VAL A 36 1.33 -8.63 -14.12
CA VAL A 36 2.38 -7.78 -13.58
C VAL A 36 3.15 -8.55 -12.53
N ASN A 37 4.45 -8.67 -12.73
CA ASN A 37 5.35 -9.22 -11.74
C ASN A 37 5.98 -8.08 -10.93
N PHE A 38 5.48 -7.85 -9.72
CA PHE A 38 5.97 -6.76 -8.86
C PHE A 38 7.41 -6.95 -8.38
N GLU A 39 7.91 -8.17 -8.37
CA GLU A 39 9.29 -8.44 -7.99
C GLU A 39 10.28 -8.10 -9.13
N GLU A 40 9.80 -7.94 -10.36
CA GLU A 40 10.59 -7.51 -11.53
C GLU A 40 10.52 -6.01 -11.80
N ILE A 41 9.35 -5.38 -11.66
CA ILE A 41 9.13 -3.99 -12.05
C ILE A 41 9.59 -2.95 -11.02
N GLY A 42 10.51 -3.29 -10.14
CA GLY A 42 11.25 -2.29 -9.38
C GLY A 42 11.26 -2.42 -7.88
N THR A 43 10.36 -3.16 -7.25
CA THR A 43 10.37 -3.25 -5.78
C THR A 43 11.22 -4.40 -5.27
N LYS A 44 11.34 -5.49 -6.02
CA LYS A 44 11.93 -6.76 -5.56
C LYS A 44 11.34 -7.28 -4.24
N HIS A 45 10.23 -6.69 -3.81
CA HIS A 45 9.63 -6.90 -2.50
C HIS A 45 8.21 -7.45 -2.62
N PRO A 46 7.80 -8.36 -1.73
CA PRO A 46 6.45 -8.88 -1.73
C PRO A 46 5.44 -7.81 -1.28
N ILE A 47 4.27 -7.84 -1.89
CA ILE A 47 3.15 -6.99 -1.50
C ILE A 47 2.56 -7.50 -0.20
N PHE A 48 2.31 -6.57 0.72
CA PHE A 48 1.53 -6.80 1.93
C PHE A 48 0.07 -6.39 1.74
N ARG A 49 -0.15 -5.19 1.21
CA ARG A 49 -1.49 -4.64 0.98
C ARG A 49 -1.54 -3.85 -0.32
N CYS A 50 -2.74 -3.75 -0.89
CA CYS A 50 -3.03 -2.99 -2.10
C CYS A 50 -4.38 -2.29 -1.94
N TRP A 51 -4.45 -1.00 -2.26
CA TRP A 51 -5.66 -0.20 -2.20
C TRP A 51 -5.83 0.63 -3.47
N HIS A 52 -7.04 0.70 -3.98
CA HIS A 52 -7.36 1.57 -5.10
C HIS A 52 -7.36 3.04 -4.67
N ILE A 53 -6.75 3.91 -5.47
CA ILE A 53 -6.73 5.36 -5.25
C ILE A 53 -7.80 6.02 -6.14
N SER A 54 -7.60 5.96 -7.43
CA SER A 54 -8.51 6.47 -8.46
C SER A 54 -8.02 6.02 -9.84
N GLU A 55 -8.88 5.94 -10.82
CA GLU A 55 -8.55 5.52 -12.18
C GLU A 55 -7.80 4.17 -12.16
N ASP A 56 -6.60 4.11 -12.70
CA ASP A 56 -5.72 2.94 -12.70
C ASP A 56 -4.58 3.00 -11.67
N TYR A 57 -4.66 3.93 -10.69
CA TYR A 57 -3.68 4.08 -9.64
C TYR A 57 -4.05 3.31 -8.38
N PHE A 58 -3.06 2.62 -7.83
CA PHE A 58 -3.16 1.85 -6.59
C PHE A 58 -2.04 2.24 -5.63
N LEU A 59 -2.35 2.29 -4.35
CA LEU A 59 -1.35 2.38 -3.30
C LEU A 59 -0.98 0.97 -2.86
N LEU A 60 0.31 0.67 -2.85
CA LEU A 60 0.86 -0.59 -2.38
C LEU A 60 1.60 -0.37 -1.06
N GLN A 61 1.48 -1.32 -0.16
CA GLN A 61 2.39 -1.50 0.96
C GLN A 61 3.22 -2.75 0.73
N LEU A 62 4.54 -2.58 0.78
CA LEU A 62 5.52 -3.58 0.39
C LEU A 62 6.45 -3.85 1.58
N TYR A 63 6.92 -5.09 1.72
CA TYR A 63 7.93 -5.42 2.70
C TYR A 63 9.34 -5.13 2.17
N LYS A 64 10.21 -4.54 2.99
CA LYS A 64 11.56 -4.14 2.58
C LYS A 64 12.55 -5.28 2.46
N LYS A 65 12.42 -6.31 3.28
CA LYS A 65 13.34 -7.46 3.35
C LYS A 65 12.73 -8.78 2.90
N GLY A 66 11.59 -8.72 2.25
CA GLY A 66 10.93 -9.92 1.74
C GLY A 66 10.26 -10.76 2.82
N ALA A 67 10.51 -12.07 2.80
CA ALA A 67 9.81 -13.01 3.65
C ALA A 67 10.07 -12.81 5.15
N GLU A 68 11.22 -12.30 5.55
CA GLU A 68 11.55 -12.05 6.95
C GLU A 68 10.65 -10.98 7.56
N ASP A 69 10.37 -9.90 6.83
CA ASP A 69 9.48 -8.83 7.30
C ASP A 69 8.03 -9.32 7.42
N MET A 70 7.63 -10.29 6.59
CA MET A 70 6.32 -10.92 6.69
C MET A 70 6.14 -11.69 8.01
N ILE A 71 7.22 -12.30 8.52
CA ILE A 71 7.18 -13.07 9.76
C ILE A 71 7.13 -12.17 10.97
N ASN A 72 8.03 -11.20 10.99
CA ASN A 72 8.21 -10.33 12.13
C ASN A 72 7.06 -9.33 12.26
N GLY A 73 6.24 -9.25 11.23
CA GLY A 73 4.98 -8.52 11.18
C GLY A 73 5.15 -7.03 11.44
N GLY A 74 4.40 -6.24 10.74
CA GLY A 74 4.37 -4.84 11.07
C GLY A 74 4.00 -3.95 9.90
N THR A 75 3.50 -2.79 10.25
CA THR A 75 3.12 -1.73 9.32
C THR A 75 4.04 -0.52 9.44
N SER A 76 5.13 -0.67 10.19
CA SER A 76 6.09 0.41 10.42
C SER A 76 7.00 0.63 9.22
N ALA A 77 7.49 1.86 9.07
CA ALA A 77 8.33 2.26 7.94
C ALA A 77 9.74 1.63 7.95
N ASP A 78 10.15 1.00 9.04
CA ASP A 78 11.38 0.22 9.13
C ASP A 78 11.28 -1.14 8.44
N VAL A 79 10.10 -1.75 8.41
CA VAL A 79 9.84 -3.06 7.79
C VAL A 79 9.03 -3.00 6.51
N SER A 80 8.33 -1.88 6.26
CA SER A 80 7.50 -1.70 5.07
C SER A 80 7.67 -0.32 4.44
N GLU A 81 7.32 -0.22 3.18
CA GLU A 81 7.31 1.02 2.40
C GLU A 81 6.02 1.15 1.61
N LEU A 82 5.67 2.37 1.25
CA LEU A 82 4.56 2.63 0.36
C LEU A 82 5.07 2.95 -1.05
N ALA A 83 4.34 2.47 -2.06
CA ALA A 83 4.57 2.80 -3.45
C ALA A 83 3.25 3.01 -4.18
N VAL A 84 3.25 3.84 -5.20
CA VAL A 84 2.14 3.99 -6.13
C VAL A 84 2.38 3.08 -7.33
N PHE A 85 1.39 2.27 -7.66
CA PHE A 85 1.37 1.43 -8.85
C PHE A 85 0.35 2.00 -9.85
N LYS A 86 0.78 2.20 -11.09
CA LYS A 86 -0.08 2.55 -12.21
C LYS A 86 -0.30 1.30 -13.06
N ALA A 87 -1.54 0.81 -13.06
CA ALA A 87 -1.84 -0.52 -13.61
C ALA A 87 -1.75 -0.59 -15.13
N GLU A 88 -2.15 0.46 -15.85
CA GLU A 88 -2.11 0.48 -17.32
C GLU A 88 -0.66 0.47 -17.83
N ASP A 89 0.20 1.29 -17.26
CA ASP A 89 1.61 1.40 -17.66
C ASP A 89 2.49 0.32 -17.01
N GLN A 90 1.95 -0.44 -16.06
CA GLN A 90 2.69 -1.43 -15.24
C GLN A 90 3.93 -0.82 -14.55
N THR A 91 3.81 0.42 -14.10
CA THR A 91 4.91 1.13 -13.44
C THR A 91 4.66 1.27 -11.95
N ILE A 92 5.75 1.33 -11.18
CA ILE A 92 5.73 1.49 -9.74
C ILE A 92 6.65 2.62 -9.34
N MET A 93 6.20 3.45 -8.40
CA MET A 93 6.91 4.62 -7.92
C MET A 93 6.90 4.67 -6.39
N PRO A 94 8.07 4.76 -5.74
CA PRO A 94 8.14 4.88 -4.28
C PRO A 94 7.41 6.13 -3.78
N VAL A 95 6.72 6.02 -2.65
CA VAL A 95 6.17 7.18 -1.94
C VAL A 95 7.28 7.85 -1.15
N THR A 96 7.41 9.17 -1.31
CA THR A 96 8.40 10.01 -0.63
C THR A 96 7.73 11.02 0.30
N GLY A 97 8.47 11.54 1.29
CA GLY A 97 7.95 12.56 2.21
C GLY A 97 7.16 12.01 3.41
N LEU A 98 7.23 10.69 3.63
CA LEU A 98 6.73 10.06 4.85
C LEU A 98 7.80 10.05 5.96
N PRO A 99 7.42 10.06 7.24
CA PRO A 99 8.37 9.95 8.34
C PRO A 99 9.03 8.55 8.35
N ALA A 100 10.33 8.52 8.63
CA ALA A 100 11.11 7.28 8.62
C ALA A 100 10.71 6.30 9.73
N ASP A 101 10.14 6.79 10.82
CA ASP A 101 9.63 6.03 11.96
C ASP A 101 8.10 5.88 11.95
N GLY A 102 7.46 6.19 10.82
CA GLY A 102 6.02 6.12 10.66
C GLY A 102 5.49 4.70 10.73
N LYS A 103 4.31 4.54 11.32
CA LYS A 103 3.51 3.32 11.28
C LYS A 103 2.27 3.61 10.45
N PHE A 104 2.10 2.87 9.38
CA PHE A 104 1.00 3.08 8.44
C PHE A 104 -0.30 2.48 8.95
N GLY A 105 -1.39 3.21 8.76
CA GLY A 105 -2.74 2.74 9.06
C GLY A 105 -3.17 1.56 8.20
N GLY A 106 -4.28 0.94 8.61
CA GLY A 106 -4.81 -0.25 7.93
C GLY A 106 -5.46 0.04 6.59
N GLU A 107 -6.17 1.17 6.48
CA GLU A 107 -6.93 1.53 5.29
C GLU A 107 -6.80 3.02 4.99
N PRO A 108 -6.19 3.38 3.85
CA PRO A 108 -6.20 4.73 3.31
C PRO A 108 -7.53 5.01 2.61
N TYR A 109 -7.84 6.28 2.46
CA TYR A 109 -8.93 6.75 1.60
C TYR A 109 -8.37 7.26 0.28
N GLY A 110 -8.91 6.78 -0.84
CA GLY A 110 -8.53 7.21 -2.19
C GLY A 110 -9.59 8.10 -2.84
N GLU A 111 -9.21 9.26 -3.36
CA GLU A 111 -10.10 10.16 -4.11
C GLU A 111 -9.33 11.07 -5.06
N LYS A 112 -9.80 11.20 -6.29
CA LYS A 112 -9.36 12.23 -7.27
C LYS A 112 -7.84 12.31 -7.45
N GLY A 113 -7.17 11.16 -7.55
CA GLY A 113 -5.72 11.07 -7.76
C GLY A 113 -4.89 11.23 -6.50
N TYR A 114 -5.51 11.17 -5.32
CA TYR A 114 -4.82 11.24 -4.04
C TYR A 114 -5.22 10.06 -3.14
N ALA A 115 -4.24 9.56 -2.38
CA ALA A 115 -4.50 8.70 -1.25
C ALA A 115 -4.24 9.46 0.06
N TYR A 116 -5.10 9.25 1.04
CA TYR A 116 -4.95 9.80 2.38
C TYR A 116 -4.61 8.65 3.32
N MET A 117 -3.39 8.65 3.83
CA MET A 117 -2.89 7.60 4.72
C MET A 117 -2.75 8.13 6.14
N ALA A 118 -3.28 7.38 7.09
CA ALA A 118 -3.03 7.63 8.50
C ALA A 118 -1.61 7.16 8.86
N VAL A 119 -0.84 8.02 9.51
CA VAL A 119 0.53 7.70 9.96
C VAL A 119 0.69 8.08 11.41
N THR A 120 1.06 7.11 12.21
CA THR A 120 1.46 7.28 13.61
C THR A 120 2.98 7.23 13.68
N VAL A 121 3.62 8.18 14.35
CA VAL A 121 5.07 8.19 14.55
C VAL A 121 5.43 7.72 15.96
N THR A 122 6.60 7.15 16.12
CA THR A 122 7.07 6.60 17.40
C THR A 122 7.87 7.61 18.23
N THR A 123 8.27 8.71 17.62
CA THR A 123 9.11 9.76 18.24
C THR A 123 8.38 10.74 19.14
N GLY A 124 7.11 10.49 19.46
CA GLY A 124 6.32 11.33 20.34
C GLY A 124 5.62 12.51 19.66
N GLU A 125 5.74 12.65 18.36
CA GLU A 125 4.88 13.55 17.59
C GLU A 125 3.47 12.98 17.48
N LYS A 126 2.48 13.87 17.33
CA LYS A 126 1.10 13.47 17.14
C LYS A 126 0.89 12.79 15.80
N PRO A 127 0.03 11.76 15.73
CA PRO A 127 -0.37 11.15 14.49
C PRO A 127 -0.95 12.16 13.50
N ALA A 128 -0.77 11.92 12.22
CA ALA A 128 -1.26 12.79 11.17
C ALA A 128 -1.75 12.01 9.95
N PHE A 129 -2.63 12.63 9.19
CA PHE A 129 -2.95 12.17 7.85
C PHE A 129 -1.95 12.72 6.85
N TYR A 130 -1.47 11.87 5.96
CA TYR A 130 -0.61 12.25 4.84
C TYR A 130 -1.39 12.12 3.54
N LYS A 131 -1.36 13.20 2.76
CA LYS A 131 -1.90 13.23 1.40
C LYS A 131 -0.82 12.83 0.42
N ILE A 132 -1.03 11.73 -0.28
CA ILE A 132 -0.11 11.15 -1.26
C ILE A 132 -0.66 11.43 -2.65
N ASP A 133 0.11 12.06 -3.49
CA ASP A 133 -0.22 12.32 -4.90
C ASP A 133 0.09 11.07 -5.72
N ALA A 134 -0.92 10.50 -6.41
CA ALA A 134 -0.77 9.27 -7.17
C ALA A 134 0.14 9.43 -8.42
N LYS A 135 0.26 10.65 -8.96
CA LYS A 135 1.08 10.90 -10.15
C LYS A 135 2.56 11.09 -9.84
N THR A 136 2.86 11.59 -8.64
CA THR A 136 4.23 11.95 -8.27
C THR A 136 4.82 11.10 -7.13
N GLY A 137 4.00 10.31 -6.45
CA GLY A 137 4.40 9.57 -5.25
C GLY A 137 4.74 10.46 -4.04
N LYS A 138 4.53 11.79 -4.13
CA LYS A 138 4.87 12.71 -3.07
C LYS A 138 3.81 12.73 -1.98
N ALA A 139 4.22 12.47 -0.74
CA ALA A 139 3.39 12.62 0.44
C ALA A 139 3.62 13.99 1.10
N VAL A 140 2.53 14.61 1.56
CA VAL A 140 2.54 15.86 2.30
C VAL A 140 1.75 15.65 3.59
N LYS A 141 2.35 16.06 4.72
CA LYS A 141 1.69 16.05 6.03
C LYS A 141 0.46 16.96 6.00
N GLY A 142 -0.68 16.42 6.37
CA GLY A 142 -1.94 17.14 6.48
C GLY A 142 -2.36 17.31 7.94
N LEU A 143 -3.63 17.01 8.23
CA LEU A 143 -4.23 17.17 9.55
C LEU A 143 -3.53 16.31 10.59
N THR A 144 -3.09 16.97 11.68
CA THR A 144 -2.61 16.30 12.90
C THR A 144 -3.78 15.99 13.82
N VAL A 145 -3.75 14.86 14.50
CA VAL A 145 -4.84 14.37 15.35
C VAL A 145 -4.36 14.25 16.79
N GLU A 146 -5.19 14.71 17.74
CA GLU A 146 -4.97 14.54 19.17
C GLU A 146 -5.36 13.10 19.58
N ALA A 147 -4.46 12.17 19.33
CA ALA A 147 -4.63 10.76 19.64
C ALA A 147 -3.26 10.08 19.81
N ASP A 148 -3.23 8.88 20.39
CA ASP A 148 -2.02 8.07 20.48
C ASP A 148 -1.70 7.37 19.16
N ALA A 149 -2.74 7.04 18.38
CA ALA A 149 -2.61 6.38 17.08
C ALA A 149 -3.83 6.67 16.19
N ILE A 150 -3.61 6.56 14.87
CA ILE A 150 -4.67 6.57 13.87
C ILE A 150 -4.56 5.27 13.07
N THR A 151 -5.66 4.55 12.91
CA THR A 151 -5.66 3.26 12.21
C THR A 151 -6.26 3.32 10.82
N THR A 152 -7.18 4.25 10.57
CA THR A 152 -7.92 4.31 9.31
C THR A 152 -8.38 5.74 9.03
N VAL A 153 -8.75 6.00 7.78
CA VAL A 153 -9.33 7.26 7.33
C VAL A 153 -10.48 6.98 6.36
N GLY A 154 -11.50 7.80 6.43
CA GLY A 154 -12.65 7.73 5.54
C GLY A 154 -13.28 9.10 5.35
N LYS A 155 -14.03 9.27 4.27
CA LYS A 155 -14.82 10.46 3.98
C LYS A 155 -16.28 10.19 4.34
N MET A 156 -16.90 11.11 5.05
CA MET A 156 -18.35 11.10 5.22
C MET A 156 -18.97 12.13 4.27
N GLU A 157 -19.98 11.70 3.54
CA GLU A 157 -20.80 12.59 2.71
C GLU A 157 -22.17 12.76 3.38
N TYR A 158 -22.56 14.00 3.59
CA TYR A 158 -23.93 14.29 3.99
C TYR A 158 -24.85 14.11 2.76
N LEU A 159 -25.74 13.13 2.84
CA LEU A 159 -26.85 13.09 1.92
C LEU A 159 -27.80 14.22 2.33
N SER A 160 -27.81 15.30 1.57
CA SER A 160 -28.89 16.32 1.69
C SER A 160 -30.22 15.63 1.40
N LYS A 161 -31.12 15.66 2.38
CA LYS A 161 -32.52 15.21 2.19
C LYS A 161 -33.25 16.15 1.24
#